data_c66852fd5f170ebfd6fe2972b8f4e740
#
_entry.id   c66852fd5f170ebfd6fe2972b8f4e740
#
_cell.length_a   1.000
_cell.length_b   1.000
_cell.length_c   1.000
_cell.angle_alpha   90.00
_cell.angle_beta   90.00
_cell.angle_gamma   90.00
#
_symmetry.space_group_name_H-M   'P 1'
#
loop_
_entity.id
_entity.type
_entity.pdbx_description
1 polymer ?
#
loop_
_entity_poly.entity_id
_entity_poly.type
_entity_poly.pdbx_seq_one_letter_code
_entity_poly.pdbx_strand_id
1 'polypeptide(L)'
;MPFTKYTNLDFDQIKTSIKDYLRANSTFTDFDFEGSNFSVLIDTLAYNTYITAFNSNMIVNESFLDSATLRENVVSLARNIGYVPRSRTSARAQISFSIQRPDGDSSAQVTLQRGLVCTGNSANTSYVFSIPEDLTRGFVNGVATFDNIEIYEGTYLTKQFLYDGSLDQKFIIDNSFVDTSSLKVYIKKENDIGIGIEYSLVDNIVNVTPSSQIYLLQEIQDEKYQLLFGDGLIGKKLGTDQNSDGNIITANYIISNGVEGNGVSNFSMSGSFLTSENNNINPSNITITLNQASQNGSEIESIDSVRYY
;
A
#
# COMPACT_ATOMS: atom_id res chain seq x y z
N MET A 1 1.80 15.86 -19.81
CA MET A 1 2.12 16.22 -21.21
C MET A 1 1.21 15.51 -22.18
N PRO A 2 0.91 16.05 -23.34
CA PRO A 2 0.14 15.29 -24.34
C PRO A 2 0.97 14.09 -24.83
N PHE A 3 0.29 13.01 -25.11
CA PHE A 3 0.86 11.82 -25.73
C PHE A 3 1.67 12.18 -26.99
N THR A 4 2.96 11.87 -27.01
CA THR A 4 3.85 12.20 -28.13
C THR A 4 3.81 11.07 -29.15
N LYS A 5 3.50 11.40 -30.40
CA LYS A 5 3.50 10.46 -31.50
C LYS A 5 4.88 10.42 -32.16
N TYR A 6 5.58 9.33 -32.00
CA TYR A 6 6.91 9.09 -32.60
C TYR A 6 6.80 8.41 -33.96
N THR A 7 5.69 7.72 -34.23
CA THR A 7 5.41 7.03 -35.49
C THR A 7 4.05 7.45 -36.01
N ASN A 8 3.81 7.26 -37.32
CA ASN A 8 2.51 7.52 -37.91
C ASN A 8 1.46 6.52 -37.41
N LEU A 9 0.34 7.03 -36.88
CA LEU A 9 -0.80 6.26 -36.38
C LEU A 9 -2.04 6.45 -37.28
N ASP A 10 -1.84 6.73 -38.57
CA ASP A 10 -2.93 6.87 -39.56
C ASP A 10 -2.94 5.63 -40.44
N PHE A 11 -3.98 4.81 -40.32
CA PHE A 11 -4.13 3.57 -41.07
C PHE A 11 -4.17 3.83 -42.57
N ASP A 12 -4.90 4.85 -43.02
CA ASP A 12 -5.07 5.16 -44.44
C ASP A 12 -3.76 5.69 -45.05
N GLN A 13 -2.99 6.47 -44.32
CA GLN A 13 -1.66 6.89 -44.78
C GLN A 13 -0.67 5.71 -44.85
N ILE A 14 -0.71 4.79 -43.89
CA ILE A 14 0.11 3.57 -43.93
C ILE A 14 -0.27 2.74 -45.16
N LYS A 15 -1.56 2.52 -45.36
CA LYS A 15 -2.10 1.80 -46.54
C LYS A 15 -1.66 2.45 -47.83
N THR A 16 -1.78 3.78 -47.94
CA THR A 16 -1.36 4.56 -49.12
C THR A 16 0.15 4.42 -49.36
N SER A 17 0.97 4.52 -48.32
CA SER A 17 2.43 4.34 -48.44
C SER A 17 2.81 2.94 -48.93
N ILE A 18 2.10 1.90 -48.51
CA ILE A 18 2.32 0.52 -48.99
C ILE A 18 1.94 0.44 -50.47
N LYS A 19 0.81 1.03 -50.90
CA LYS A 19 0.40 1.07 -52.30
C LYS A 19 1.39 1.83 -53.17
N ASP A 20 1.88 2.97 -52.72
CA ASP A 20 2.86 3.78 -53.46
C ASP A 20 4.21 3.06 -53.61
N TYR A 21 4.65 2.35 -52.58
CA TYR A 21 5.84 1.49 -52.63
C TYR A 21 5.67 0.37 -53.70
N LEU A 22 4.51 -0.28 -53.74
CA LEU A 22 4.22 -1.33 -54.72
C LEU A 22 4.17 -0.76 -56.15
N ARG A 23 3.58 0.42 -56.34
CA ARG A 23 3.57 1.11 -57.65
C ARG A 23 4.98 1.41 -58.16
N ALA A 24 5.86 1.82 -57.27
CA ALA A 24 7.24 2.19 -57.63
C ALA A 24 8.15 0.99 -57.92
N ASN A 25 7.90 -0.17 -57.29
CA ASN A 25 8.85 -1.26 -57.22
C ASN A 25 8.35 -2.62 -57.74
N SER A 26 7.12 -2.73 -58.23
CA SER A 26 6.58 -4.03 -58.65
C SER A 26 5.87 -3.98 -60.00
N THR A 27 5.83 -5.15 -60.69
CA THR A 27 5.07 -5.39 -61.91
C THR A 27 3.63 -5.85 -61.61
N PHE A 28 3.24 -5.89 -60.33
CA PHE A 28 1.88 -6.25 -59.92
C PHE A 28 0.92 -5.09 -60.20
N THR A 29 -0.18 -5.35 -60.90
CA THR A 29 -1.15 -4.33 -61.30
C THR A 29 -2.49 -4.44 -60.56
N ASP A 30 -2.69 -5.45 -59.76
CA ASP A 30 -4.00 -5.83 -59.19
C ASP A 30 -4.21 -5.31 -57.74
N PHE A 31 -3.25 -4.58 -57.18
CA PHE A 31 -3.30 -4.11 -55.80
C PHE A 31 -4.21 -2.89 -55.55
N ASP A 32 -4.58 -2.17 -56.61
CA ASP A 32 -5.49 -1.02 -56.53
C ASP A 32 -6.97 -1.38 -56.57
N PHE A 33 -7.31 -2.63 -56.92
CA PHE A 33 -8.69 -3.10 -56.98
C PHE A 33 -9.17 -3.50 -55.59
N GLU A 34 -10.15 -2.80 -55.02
CA GLU A 34 -10.60 -3.00 -53.64
C GLU A 34 -11.19 -4.39 -53.33
N GLY A 35 -11.58 -5.15 -54.33
CA GLY A 35 -12.07 -6.51 -54.21
C GLY A 35 -11.01 -7.60 -54.44
N SER A 36 -9.75 -7.23 -54.65
CA SER A 36 -8.69 -8.21 -54.92
C SER A 36 -8.15 -8.83 -53.67
N ASN A 37 -7.65 -10.07 -53.77
CA ASN A 37 -6.96 -10.74 -52.65
C ASN A 37 -5.71 -9.96 -52.22
N PHE A 38 -5.08 -9.21 -53.13
CA PHE A 38 -3.95 -8.33 -52.83
C PHE A 38 -4.36 -7.13 -51.99
N SER A 39 -5.53 -6.53 -52.23
CA SER A 39 -6.05 -5.44 -51.40
C SER A 39 -6.24 -5.91 -49.93
N VAL A 40 -6.77 -7.11 -49.71
CA VAL A 40 -6.95 -7.68 -48.39
C VAL A 40 -5.59 -7.92 -47.68
N LEU A 41 -4.57 -8.35 -48.43
CA LEU A 41 -3.21 -8.49 -47.92
C LEU A 41 -2.60 -7.15 -47.51
N ILE A 42 -2.79 -6.11 -48.34
CA ILE A 42 -2.32 -4.75 -48.01
C ILE A 42 -3.03 -4.21 -46.77
N ASP A 43 -4.33 -4.45 -46.60
CA ASP A 43 -5.08 -4.06 -45.42
C ASP A 43 -4.57 -4.77 -44.16
N THR A 44 -4.27 -6.06 -44.30
CA THR A 44 -3.67 -6.84 -43.18
C THR A 44 -2.29 -6.33 -42.81
N LEU A 45 -1.43 -6.01 -43.78
CA LEU A 45 -0.11 -5.42 -43.54
C LEU A 45 -0.22 -4.01 -42.95
N ALA A 46 -1.11 -3.18 -43.45
CA ALA A 46 -1.35 -1.85 -42.91
C ALA A 46 -1.85 -1.92 -41.44
N TYR A 47 -2.77 -2.83 -41.16
CA TYR A 47 -3.26 -3.06 -39.81
C TYR A 47 -2.15 -3.54 -38.84
N ASN A 48 -1.35 -4.52 -39.27
CA ASN A 48 -0.22 -4.99 -38.48
C ASN A 48 0.80 -3.87 -38.21
N THR A 49 1.09 -3.06 -39.25
CA THR A 49 1.99 -1.90 -39.11
C THR A 49 1.41 -0.86 -38.16
N TYR A 50 0.11 -0.59 -38.24
CA TYR A 50 -0.59 0.32 -37.31
C TYR A 50 -0.49 -0.15 -35.89
N ILE A 51 -0.78 -1.44 -35.60
CA ILE A 51 -0.66 -2.01 -34.25
C ILE A 51 0.78 -1.98 -33.75
N THR A 52 1.75 -2.29 -34.60
CA THR A 52 3.17 -2.22 -34.25
C THR A 52 3.59 -0.79 -33.92
N ALA A 53 3.16 0.19 -34.75
CA ALA A 53 3.42 1.61 -34.52
C ALA A 53 2.75 2.11 -33.23
N PHE A 54 1.53 1.67 -32.93
CA PHE A 54 0.83 1.99 -31.70
C PHE A 54 1.60 1.43 -30.49
N ASN A 55 1.97 0.16 -30.50
CA ASN A 55 2.73 -0.46 -29.43
C ASN A 55 4.10 0.22 -29.23
N SER A 56 4.78 0.59 -30.32
CA SER A 56 6.05 1.32 -30.24
C SER A 56 5.88 2.70 -29.60
N ASN A 57 4.86 3.46 -29.98
CA ASN A 57 4.55 4.74 -29.36
C ASN A 57 4.20 4.57 -27.86
N MET A 58 3.42 3.55 -27.51
CA MET A 58 3.07 3.23 -26.13
C MET A 58 4.33 2.95 -25.30
N ILE A 59 5.21 2.05 -25.77
CA ILE A 59 6.45 1.70 -25.09
C ILE A 59 7.32 2.95 -24.85
N VAL A 60 7.49 3.78 -25.86
CA VAL A 60 8.29 5.00 -25.73
C VAL A 60 7.67 5.98 -24.73
N ASN A 61 6.35 6.21 -24.81
CA ASN A 61 5.68 7.10 -23.86
C ASN A 61 5.75 6.57 -22.43
N GLU A 62 5.59 5.26 -22.24
CA GLU A 62 5.68 4.63 -20.91
C GLU A 62 7.12 4.54 -20.33
N SER A 63 8.13 4.87 -21.15
CA SER A 63 9.54 4.88 -20.68
C SER A 63 9.96 6.19 -20.03
N PHE A 64 9.14 7.23 -20.07
CA PHE A 64 9.45 8.54 -19.48
C PHE A 64 8.40 8.93 -18.45
N LEU A 65 8.83 9.45 -17.31
CA LEU A 65 7.95 9.87 -16.21
C LEU A 65 6.87 10.87 -16.66
N ASP A 66 7.24 11.83 -17.50
CA ASP A 66 6.36 12.89 -17.99
C ASP A 66 5.22 12.38 -18.88
N SER A 67 5.43 11.30 -19.61
CA SER A 67 4.48 10.79 -20.59
C SER A 67 3.84 9.45 -20.24
N ALA A 68 4.38 8.73 -19.25
CA ALA A 68 3.84 7.46 -18.80
C ALA A 68 2.40 7.64 -18.26
N THR A 69 1.49 6.76 -18.63
CA THR A 69 0.08 6.81 -18.25
C THR A 69 -0.32 5.71 -17.26
N LEU A 70 0.40 4.61 -17.30
CA LEU A 70 0.17 3.50 -16.37
C LEU A 70 0.84 3.80 -15.02
N ARG A 71 0.05 3.75 -13.93
CA ARG A 71 0.54 4.03 -12.57
C ARG A 71 1.78 3.21 -12.22
N GLU A 72 1.79 1.94 -12.56
CA GLU A 72 2.91 1.03 -12.30
C GLU A 72 4.23 1.53 -12.90
N ASN A 73 4.19 2.05 -14.13
CA ASN A 73 5.34 2.59 -14.81
C ASN A 73 5.79 3.91 -14.18
N VAL A 74 4.82 4.80 -13.88
CA VAL A 74 5.09 6.08 -13.20
C VAL A 74 5.75 5.85 -11.85
N VAL A 75 5.21 4.96 -11.02
CA VAL A 75 5.77 4.61 -9.70
C VAL A 75 7.16 3.99 -9.84
N SER A 76 7.36 3.10 -10.83
CA SER A 76 8.68 2.49 -11.08
C SER A 76 9.72 3.51 -11.52
N LEU A 77 9.34 4.46 -12.37
CA LEU A 77 10.23 5.54 -12.82
C LEU A 77 10.53 6.54 -11.69
N ALA A 78 9.53 6.94 -10.92
CA ALA A 78 9.68 7.81 -9.76
C ALA A 78 10.65 7.21 -8.72
N ARG A 79 10.54 5.91 -8.46
CA ARG A 79 11.45 5.20 -7.57
C ARG A 79 12.90 5.24 -8.05
N ASN A 80 13.17 5.18 -9.37
CA ASN A 80 14.53 5.27 -9.91
C ASN A 80 15.20 6.63 -9.60
N ILE A 81 14.40 7.67 -9.37
CA ILE A 81 14.90 8.99 -8.94
C ILE A 81 14.80 9.19 -7.41
N GLY A 82 14.43 8.14 -6.66
CA GLY A 82 14.37 8.15 -5.20
C GLY A 82 13.06 8.64 -4.61
N TYR A 83 12.01 8.83 -5.41
CA TYR A 83 10.69 9.22 -4.93
C TYR A 83 9.79 8.01 -4.64
N VAL A 84 9.20 7.97 -3.45
CA VAL A 84 8.21 6.97 -3.04
C VAL A 84 6.84 7.63 -2.93
N PRO A 85 5.90 7.31 -3.83
CA PRO A 85 4.55 7.87 -3.77
C PRO A 85 3.83 7.52 -2.48
N ARG A 86 3.01 8.47 -1.99
CA ARG A 86 2.23 8.29 -0.79
C ARG A 86 1.09 7.29 -1.03
N SER A 87 0.95 6.33 -0.11
CA SER A 87 -0.20 5.42 -0.06
C SER A 87 -1.48 6.16 0.35
N ARG A 88 -2.59 5.46 0.33
CA ARG A 88 -3.81 5.88 1.03
C ARG A 88 -3.49 6.11 2.50
N THR A 89 -4.10 7.12 3.12
CA THR A 89 -3.87 7.48 4.53
C THR A 89 -5.17 7.42 5.30
N SER A 90 -5.15 6.77 6.46
CA SER A 90 -6.29 6.69 7.37
C SER A 90 -6.66 8.05 7.94
N ALA A 91 -7.95 8.33 8.04
CA ALA A 91 -8.43 9.46 8.83
C ALA A 91 -8.14 9.22 10.32
N ARG A 92 -7.69 10.24 11.02
CA ARG A 92 -7.26 10.16 12.42
C ARG A 92 -8.14 11.01 13.30
N ALA A 93 -8.62 10.44 14.41
CA ALA A 93 -9.35 11.15 15.44
C ALA A 93 -8.61 11.07 16.77
N GLN A 94 -8.88 12.01 17.67
CA GLN A 94 -8.35 11.97 19.04
C GLN A 94 -9.49 11.86 20.03
N ILE A 95 -9.39 10.87 20.89
CA ILE A 95 -10.39 10.59 21.94
C ILE A 95 -9.73 10.48 23.32
N SER A 96 -10.51 10.75 24.35
CA SER A 96 -10.15 10.47 25.73
C SER A 96 -11.26 9.71 26.42
N PHE A 97 -10.88 8.82 27.34
CA PHE A 97 -11.82 8.05 28.15
C PHE A 97 -11.14 7.58 29.43
N SER A 98 -11.95 7.18 30.40
CA SER A 98 -11.45 6.61 31.65
C SER A 98 -12.14 5.28 31.95
N ILE A 99 -11.42 4.39 32.60
CA ILE A 99 -11.87 3.05 32.95
C ILE A 99 -11.78 2.91 34.48
N GLN A 100 -12.89 2.52 35.09
CA GLN A 100 -12.92 2.10 36.48
C GLN A 100 -12.39 0.68 36.59
N ARG A 101 -11.56 0.43 37.61
CA ARG A 101 -11.13 -0.92 37.93
C ARG A 101 -12.36 -1.76 38.32
N PRO A 102 -12.52 -2.99 37.76
CA PRO A 102 -13.59 -3.87 38.16
C PRO A 102 -13.58 -4.18 39.66
N ASP A 103 -14.76 -4.32 40.26
CA ASP A 103 -14.87 -4.70 41.70
C ASP A 103 -14.21 -6.05 41.96
N GLY A 104 -13.36 -6.09 42.97
CA GLY A 104 -12.60 -7.29 43.33
C GLY A 104 -11.35 -7.56 42.49
N ASP A 105 -11.04 -6.72 41.50
CA ASP A 105 -9.79 -6.79 40.74
C ASP A 105 -8.69 -5.99 41.41
N SER A 106 -7.51 -6.60 41.61
CA SER A 106 -6.33 -5.97 42.21
C SER A 106 -5.29 -5.52 41.17
N SER A 107 -5.63 -5.61 39.91
CA SER A 107 -4.75 -5.25 38.77
C SER A 107 -4.14 -3.86 38.93
N ALA A 108 -2.84 -3.76 38.65
CA ALA A 108 -2.13 -2.49 38.67
C ALA A 108 -2.34 -1.67 37.41
N GLN A 109 -2.68 -2.33 36.30
CA GLN A 109 -2.78 -1.71 34.96
C GLN A 109 -3.83 -2.38 34.09
N VAL A 110 -4.28 -1.65 33.08
CA VAL A 110 -5.16 -2.13 32.02
C VAL A 110 -4.55 -1.80 30.66
N THR A 111 -4.70 -2.72 29.71
CA THR A 111 -4.24 -2.60 28.34
C THR A 111 -5.43 -2.55 27.39
N LEU A 112 -5.54 -1.48 26.61
CA LEU A 112 -6.34 -1.45 25.41
C LEU A 112 -5.58 -2.22 24.33
N GLN A 113 -6.17 -3.31 23.88
CA GLN A 113 -5.54 -4.16 22.87
C GLN A 113 -5.61 -3.50 21.49
N ARG A 114 -4.55 -3.68 20.70
CA ARG A 114 -4.50 -3.25 19.29
C ARG A 114 -5.63 -3.85 18.48
N GLY A 115 -5.99 -3.17 17.41
CA GLY A 115 -7.13 -3.50 16.56
C GLY A 115 -8.32 -2.59 16.84
N LEU A 116 -9.52 -3.10 16.77
CA LEU A 116 -10.75 -2.32 16.94
C LEU A 116 -10.79 -1.61 18.31
N VAL A 117 -11.00 -0.29 18.26
CA VAL A 117 -11.18 0.55 19.47
C VAL A 117 -12.61 1.05 19.58
N CYS A 118 -13.10 1.64 18.51
CA CYS A 118 -14.46 2.20 18.50
C CYS A 118 -15.07 2.16 17.10
N THR A 119 -16.39 2.32 17.05
CA THR A 119 -17.12 2.57 15.82
C THR A 119 -17.62 4.01 15.82
N GLY A 120 -17.51 4.68 14.70
CA GLY A 120 -17.98 6.03 14.52
C GLY A 120 -19.00 6.11 13.40
N ASN A 121 -19.92 7.08 13.48
CA ASN A 121 -20.94 7.27 12.47
C ASN A 121 -20.88 8.67 11.86
N SER A 122 -20.93 8.72 10.52
CA SER A 122 -21.08 9.95 9.76
C SER A 122 -22.04 9.73 8.59
N ALA A 123 -22.97 10.65 8.37
CA ALA A 123 -23.91 10.63 7.23
C ALA A 123 -24.58 9.26 6.95
N ASN A 124 -25.02 8.55 7.99
CA ASN A 124 -25.61 7.19 7.94
C ASN A 124 -24.63 6.05 7.56
N THR A 125 -23.34 6.32 7.51
CA THR A 125 -22.30 5.28 7.31
C THR A 125 -21.58 5.05 8.62
N SER A 126 -21.31 3.79 8.95
CA SER A 126 -20.53 3.39 10.11
C SER A 126 -19.09 3.12 9.70
N TYR A 127 -18.16 3.72 10.42
CA TYR A 127 -16.71 3.55 10.23
C TYR A 127 -16.11 2.87 11.45
N VAL A 128 -15.14 2.01 11.20
CA VAL A 128 -14.34 1.33 12.22
C VAL A 128 -13.11 2.17 12.50
N PHE A 129 -12.75 2.31 13.79
CA PHE A 129 -11.51 2.96 14.20
C PHE A 129 -10.65 2.01 15.02
N SER A 130 -9.39 1.91 14.65
CA SER A 130 -8.42 0.94 15.19
C SER A 130 -7.16 1.63 15.68
N ILE A 131 -6.37 0.92 16.50
CA ILE A 131 -5.00 1.31 16.87
C ILE A 131 -4.02 0.22 16.41
N PRO A 132 -2.80 0.59 15.99
CA PRO A 132 -1.80 -0.36 15.52
C PRO A 132 -1.07 -1.11 16.65
N GLU A 133 -1.09 -0.57 17.89
CA GLU A 133 -0.32 -1.08 19.03
C GLU A 133 -1.15 -1.14 20.29
N ASP A 134 -0.74 -2.01 21.22
CA ASP A 134 -1.36 -2.12 22.53
C ASP A 134 -1.03 -0.90 23.39
N LEU A 135 -2.02 -0.31 24.06
CA LEU A 135 -1.85 0.84 24.93
C LEU A 135 -2.13 0.46 26.39
N THR A 136 -1.11 0.52 27.24
CA THR A 136 -1.22 0.18 28.68
C THR A 136 -1.24 1.43 29.55
N ARG A 137 -2.14 1.46 30.53
CA ARG A 137 -2.25 2.52 31.53
C ARG A 137 -2.39 1.93 32.92
N GLY A 138 -1.74 2.57 33.91
CA GLY A 138 -1.86 2.21 35.31
C GLY A 138 -3.16 2.71 35.94
N PHE A 139 -3.68 1.99 36.90
CA PHE A 139 -4.77 2.47 37.75
C PHE A 139 -4.25 3.39 38.84
N VAL A 140 -4.76 4.61 38.89
CA VAL A 140 -4.51 5.59 39.97
C VAL A 140 -5.84 5.81 40.70
N ASN A 141 -5.89 5.54 41.98
CA ASN A 141 -7.13 5.58 42.80
C ASN A 141 -8.29 4.76 42.16
N GLY A 142 -7.97 3.63 41.54
CA GLY A 142 -8.96 2.75 40.89
C GLY A 142 -9.39 3.16 39.52
N VAL A 143 -8.84 4.23 38.92
CA VAL A 143 -9.17 4.74 37.61
C VAL A 143 -7.94 4.71 36.70
N ALA A 144 -8.07 4.18 35.50
CA ALA A 144 -7.09 4.31 34.44
C ALA A 144 -7.60 5.31 33.39
N THR A 145 -6.79 6.33 33.10
CA THR A 145 -7.14 7.40 32.15
C THR A 145 -6.35 7.27 30.87
N PHE A 146 -7.04 7.32 29.74
CA PHE A 146 -6.52 7.31 28.39
C PHE A 146 -6.79 8.68 27.77
N ASP A 147 -5.79 9.57 27.80
CA ASP A 147 -5.93 10.92 27.31
C ASP A 147 -5.33 11.08 25.92
N ASN A 148 -6.04 11.78 25.03
CA ASN A 148 -5.59 12.13 23.69
C ASN A 148 -5.10 10.92 22.87
N ILE A 149 -5.83 9.80 22.95
CA ILE A 149 -5.48 8.62 22.16
C ILE A 149 -5.81 8.88 20.70
N GLU A 150 -4.81 8.74 19.85
CA GLU A 150 -4.99 8.81 18.40
C GLU A 150 -5.52 7.47 17.90
N ILE A 151 -6.64 7.50 17.19
CA ILE A 151 -7.29 6.34 16.57
C ILE A 151 -7.37 6.56 15.07
N TYR A 152 -7.20 5.49 14.33
CA TYR A 152 -7.10 5.46 12.87
C TYR A 152 -8.35 4.85 12.27
N GLU A 153 -8.99 5.54 11.34
CA GLU A 153 -10.10 4.97 10.58
C GLU A 153 -9.60 3.76 9.79
N GLY A 154 -10.33 2.67 9.89
CA GLY A 154 -10.05 1.45 9.15
C GLY A 154 -9.93 0.21 10.02
N THR A 155 -9.73 -0.92 9.33
CA THR A 155 -9.62 -2.24 9.96
C THR A 155 -8.17 -2.64 10.11
N TYR A 156 -7.77 -2.98 11.32
CA TYR A 156 -6.45 -3.54 11.61
C TYR A 156 -6.35 -4.98 11.11
N LEU A 157 -5.32 -5.27 10.35
CA LEU A 157 -5.03 -6.59 9.80
C LEU A 157 -3.60 -7.02 10.11
N THR A 158 -3.42 -8.34 10.18
CA THR A 158 -2.12 -8.98 10.34
C THR A 158 -1.91 -9.96 9.20
N LYS A 159 -0.79 -9.82 8.48
CA LYS A 159 -0.32 -10.77 7.47
C LYS A 159 0.98 -11.42 7.94
N GLN A 160 1.03 -12.73 7.90
CA GLN A 160 2.22 -13.48 8.26
C GLN A 160 2.82 -14.16 7.03
N PHE A 161 4.14 -14.12 6.93
CA PHE A 161 4.90 -14.81 5.91
C PHE A 161 5.96 -15.68 6.57
N LEU A 162 6.24 -16.80 5.96
CA LEU A 162 7.35 -17.67 6.32
C LEU A 162 8.43 -17.58 5.24
N TYR A 163 9.64 -17.18 5.63
CA TYR A 163 10.79 -17.20 4.73
C TYR A 163 11.36 -18.62 4.64
N ASP A 164 11.37 -19.18 3.43
CA ASP A 164 11.80 -20.57 3.16
C ASP A 164 13.24 -20.69 2.63
N GLY A 165 13.95 -19.54 2.51
CA GLY A 165 15.30 -19.48 1.97
C GLY A 165 15.38 -19.34 0.44
N SER A 166 14.26 -19.27 -0.25
CA SER A 166 14.22 -19.06 -1.71
C SER A 166 14.64 -17.63 -2.06
N LEU A 167 15.46 -17.48 -3.11
CA LEU A 167 15.94 -16.18 -3.59
C LEU A 167 14.85 -15.34 -4.25
N ASP A 168 13.81 -15.99 -4.79
CA ASP A 168 12.75 -15.33 -5.55
C ASP A 168 11.46 -15.12 -4.73
N GLN A 169 11.51 -15.39 -3.41
CA GLN A 169 10.36 -15.25 -2.55
C GLN A 169 9.96 -13.78 -2.39
N LYS A 170 8.68 -13.49 -2.64
CA LYS A 170 8.11 -12.15 -2.54
C LYS A 170 7.16 -12.05 -1.35
N PHE A 171 7.31 -11.00 -0.56
CA PHE A 171 6.45 -10.72 0.60
C PHE A 171 5.47 -9.61 0.24
N ILE A 172 4.32 -10.02 -0.32
CA ILE A 172 3.33 -9.09 -0.87
C ILE A 172 2.16 -8.93 0.09
N ILE A 173 1.88 -7.68 0.47
CA ILE A 173 0.63 -7.29 1.11
C ILE A 173 -0.40 -7.10 -0.01
N ASP A 174 -1.26 -8.11 -0.17
CA ASP A 174 -2.24 -8.20 -1.25
C ASP A 174 -3.51 -7.41 -0.91
N ASN A 175 -3.35 -6.09 -0.76
CA ASN A 175 -4.44 -5.16 -0.51
C ASN A 175 -4.05 -3.76 -0.99
N SER A 176 -4.90 -3.11 -1.78
CA SER A 176 -4.69 -1.76 -2.31
C SER A 176 -5.13 -0.63 -1.36
N PHE A 177 -5.84 -0.97 -0.27
CA PHE A 177 -6.36 0.00 0.70
C PHE A 177 -5.44 0.21 1.91
N VAL A 178 -4.19 -0.23 1.83
CA VAL A 178 -3.24 -0.17 2.93
C VAL A 178 -2.81 1.27 3.21
N ASP A 179 -2.91 1.67 4.47
CA ASP A 179 -2.21 2.83 5.00
C ASP A 179 -0.78 2.42 5.41
N THR A 180 0.19 2.72 4.55
CA THR A 180 1.59 2.34 4.80
C THR A 180 2.21 3.07 6.00
N SER A 181 1.64 4.19 6.44
CA SER A 181 2.09 4.89 7.65
C SER A 181 1.74 4.13 8.94
N SER A 182 0.75 3.22 8.88
CA SER A 182 0.37 2.35 9.99
C SER A 182 1.13 1.02 10.01
N LEU A 183 1.93 0.75 8.97
CA LEU A 183 2.59 -0.55 8.79
C LEU A 183 3.70 -0.76 9.81
N LYS A 184 3.60 -1.87 10.54
CA LYS A 184 4.61 -2.35 11.49
C LYS A 184 5.02 -3.77 11.10
N VAL A 185 6.31 -4.00 10.98
CA VAL A 185 6.86 -5.29 10.58
C VAL A 185 7.70 -5.87 11.70
N TYR A 186 7.38 -7.10 12.09
CA TYR A 186 8.09 -7.83 13.15
C TYR A 186 8.66 -9.12 12.58
N ILE A 187 9.87 -9.47 13.01
CA ILE A 187 10.55 -10.70 12.60
C ILE A 187 10.92 -11.51 13.83
N LYS A 188 10.66 -12.81 13.78
CA LYS A 188 11.02 -13.75 14.82
C LYS A 188 11.44 -15.10 14.27
N LYS A 189 12.12 -15.89 15.10
CA LYS A 189 12.36 -17.31 14.81
C LYS A 189 11.09 -18.12 15.06
N GLU A 190 10.96 -19.24 14.39
CA GLU A 190 9.76 -20.08 14.44
C GLU A 190 9.42 -20.56 15.87
N ASN A 191 10.43 -20.77 16.69
CA ASN A 191 10.24 -21.25 18.09
C ASN A 191 10.21 -20.12 19.13
N ASP A 192 10.35 -18.87 18.72
CA ASP A 192 10.36 -17.74 19.65
C ASP A 192 8.93 -17.40 20.09
N ILE A 193 8.77 -17.16 21.40
CA ILE A 193 7.54 -16.68 22.01
C ILE A 193 7.49 -15.15 21.89
N GLY A 194 6.32 -14.59 21.54
CA GLY A 194 6.12 -13.15 21.46
C GLY A 194 5.99 -12.63 20.04
N ILE A 195 5.99 -11.30 19.93
CA ILE A 195 5.71 -10.59 18.67
C ILE A 195 6.91 -10.64 17.73
N GLY A 196 8.13 -10.70 18.26
CA GLY A 196 9.38 -10.63 17.52
C GLY A 196 10.05 -9.25 17.62
N ILE A 197 11.07 -9.05 16.80
CA ILE A 197 11.85 -7.81 16.74
C ILE A 197 11.23 -6.88 15.69
N GLU A 198 10.97 -5.63 16.05
CA GLU A 198 10.46 -4.63 15.13
C GLU A 198 11.53 -4.19 14.13
N TYR A 199 11.18 -4.17 12.86
CA TYR A 199 11.99 -3.66 11.77
C TYR A 199 11.49 -2.30 11.34
N SER A 200 12.40 -1.38 11.05
CA SER A 200 12.07 -0.01 10.67
C SER A 200 11.98 0.15 9.16
N LEU A 201 10.96 0.87 8.70
CA LEU A 201 10.88 1.31 7.30
C LEU A 201 11.99 2.32 7.01
N VAL A 202 12.69 2.15 5.90
CA VAL A 202 13.68 3.12 5.41
C VAL A 202 13.43 3.43 3.94
N ASP A 203 13.55 4.70 3.60
CA ASP A 203 13.44 5.19 2.21
C ASP A 203 14.83 5.34 1.57
N ASN A 204 15.89 5.35 2.37
CA ASN A 204 17.27 5.57 1.92
C ASN A 204 18.24 4.60 2.61
N ILE A 205 19.11 3.99 1.80
CA ILE A 205 20.08 2.98 2.24
C ILE A 205 21.46 3.55 2.66
N VAL A 206 21.65 4.88 2.65
CA VAL A 206 22.98 5.53 2.81
C VAL A 206 23.67 5.17 4.13
N ASN A 207 22.96 4.95 5.20
CA ASN A 207 23.53 4.62 6.53
C ASN A 207 23.17 3.21 7.01
N VAL A 208 22.75 2.34 6.11
CA VAL A 208 22.34 0.99 6.46
C VAL A 208 23.57 0.09 6.58
N THR A 209 23.68 -0.63 7.70
CA THR A 209 24.73 -1.59 7.99
C THR A 209 24.21 -3.03 7.83
N PRO A 210 25.12 -4.04 7.76
CA PRO A 210 24.71 -5.45 7.70
C PRO A 210 23.86 -5.93 8.89
N SER A 211 23.89 -5.21 10.02
CA SER A 211 23.12 -5.52 11.22
C SER A 211 21.84 -4.68 11.38
N SER A 212 21.58 -3.74 10.50
CA SER A 212 20.42 -2.86 10.58
C SER A 212 19.12 -3.63 10.35
N GLN A 213 18.20 -3.55 11.31
CA GLN A 213 16.88 -4.19 11.30
C GLN A 213 15.90 -3.30 10.52
N ILE A 214 15.95 -3.41 9.21
CA ILE A 214 15.22 -2.54 8.30
C ILE A 214 14.47 -3.33 7.23
N TYR A 215 13.44 -2.71 6.69
CA TYR A 215 12.81 -3.12 5.45
C TYR A 215 12.58 -1.91 4.53
N LEU A 216 12.50 -2.19 3.24
CA LEU A 216 12.06 -1.24 2.22
C LEU A 216 10.66 -1.62 1.79
N LEU A 217 9.86 -0.61 1.45
CA LEU A 217 8.51 -0.79 0.93
C LEU A 217 8.46 -0.35 -0.52
N GLN A 218 7.86 -1.19 -1.34
CA GLN A 218 7.73 -0.92 -2.77
C GLN A 218 6.28 -1.09 -3.19
N GLU A 219 5.69 -0.06 -3.82
CA GLU A 219 4.42 -0.22 -4.54
C GLU A 219 4.67 -1.06 -5.80
N ILE A 220 3.81 -2.05 -6.02
CA ILE A 220 3.81 -2.94 -7.17
C ILE A 220 2.46 -2.83 -7.89
N GLN A 221 2.22 -3.70 -8.86
CA GLN A 221 0.98 -3.74 -9.64
C GLN A 221 -0.27 -3.78 -8.76
N ASP A 222 -1.36 -3.16 -9.23
CA ASP A 222 -2.66 -3.07 -8.56
C ASP A 222 -2.60 -2.33 -7.19
N GLU A 223 -1.72 -1.34 -7.02
CA GLU A 223 -1.56 -0.55 -5.79
C GLU A 223 -1.24 -1.41 -4.54
N LYS A 224 -0.65 -2.58 -4.75
CA LYS A 224 -0.21 -3.49 -3.69
C LYS A 224 1.20 -3.15 -3.26
N TYR A 225 1.60 -3.68 -2.10
CA TYR A 225 2.91 -3.35 -1.52
C TYR A 225 3.75 -4.62 -1.31
N GLN A 226 5.01 -4.54 -1.69
CA GLN A 226 6.00 -5.58 -1.46
C GLN A 226 7.00 -5.12 -0.40
N LEU A 227 7.25 -5.98 0.59
CA LEU A 227 8.29 -5.80 1.58
C LEU A 227 9.61 -6.38 1.03
N LEU A 228 10.68 -5.61 1.14
CA LEU A 228 12.03 -6.02 0.77
C LEU A 228 12.92 -5.96 2.01
N PHE A 229 13.67 -7.02 2.26
CA PHE A 229 14.54 -7.16 3.42
C PHE A 229 16.01 -7.16 3.01
N GLY A 230 16.90 -6.95 3.98
CA GLY A 230 18.33 -6.96 3.77
C GLY A 230 18.88 -8.32 3.32
N ASP A 231 20.01 -8.27 2.63
CA ASP A 231 20.77 -9.44 2.12
C ASP A 231 21.94 -9.84 3.05
N GLY A 232 22.18 -9.07 4.12
CA GLY A 232 23.32 -9.23 5.02
C GLY A 232 24.52 -8.36 4.65
N LEU A 233 24.43 -7.59 3.57
CA LEU A 233 25.36 -6.50 3.22
C LEU A 233 24.69 -5.15 3.48
N ILE A 234 23.47 -5.00 2.98
CA ILE A 234 22.59 -3.84 3.20
C ILE A 234 21.38 -4.33 4.01
N GLY A 235 21.41 -4.08 5.32
CA GLY A 235 20.40 -4.56 6.25
C GLY A 235 20.58 -6.03 6.65
N LYS A 236 19.91 -6.40 7.72
CA LYS A 236 20.01 -7.73 8.31
C LYS A 236 19.27 -8.76 7.47
N LYS A 237 19.90 -9.91 7.24
CA LYS A 237 19.39 -11.02 6.46
C LYS A 237 18.30 -11.78 7.23
N LEU A 238 17.25 -12.21 6.52
CA LEU A 238 16.28 -13.18 7.01
C LEU A 238 16.90 -14.58 7.11
N GLY A 239 16.37 -15.42 7.99
CA GLY A 239 16.78 -16.83 8.10
C GLY A 239 16.64 -17.41 9.49
N THR A 240 17.14 -18.64 9.65
CA THR A 240 17.13 -19.39 10.92
C THR A 240 18.49 -19.44 11.60
N ASP A 241 19.54 -18.91 10.97
CA ASP A 241 20.91 -18.89 11.48
C ASP A 241 21.04 -18.01 12.73
N GLN A 242 22.18 -18.12 13.39
CA GLN A 242 22.48 -17.32 14.59
C GLN A 242 22.61 -15.82 14.31
N ASN A 243 22.95 -15.46 13.09
CA ASN A 243 23.13 -14.06 12.64
C ASN A 243 21.84 -13.43 12.09
N SER A 244 20.74 -14.16 12.01
CA SER A 244 19.43 -13.66 11.57
C SER A 244 18.48 -13.49 12.77
N ASP A 245 17.51 -12.57 12.63
CA ASP A 245 16.46 -12.36 13.65
C ASP A 245 15.29 -13.32 13.50
N GLY A 246 15.20 -14.04 12.40
CA GLY A 246 14.20 -15.07 12.18
C GLY A 246 13.73 -15.22 10.74
N ASN A 247 12.79 -16.12 10.58
CA ASN A 247 12.18 -16.48 9.30
C ASN A 247 10.65 -16.27 9.27
N ILE A 248 10.03 -15.93 10.41
CA ILE A 248 8.61 -15.53 10.45
C ILE A 248 8.52 -14.02 10.43
N ILE A 249 7.88 -13.51 9.39
CA ILE A 249 7.66 -12.07 9.17
C ILE A 249 6.19 -11.81 9.45
N THR A 250 5.90 -10.89 10.36
CA THR A 250 4.53 -10.47 10.69
C THR A 250 4.38 -8.99 10.33
N ALA A 251 3.53 -8.70 9.36
CA ALA A 251 3.17 -7.35 8.95
C ALA A 251 1.79 -6.99 9.52
N ASN A 252 1.75 -5.95 10.34
CA ASN A 252 0.54 -5.39 10.93
C ASN A 252 0.25 -4.05 10.25
N TYR A 253 -0.97 -3.84 9.78
CA TYR A 253 -1.33 -2.63 9.05
C TYR A 253 -2.83 -2.35 9.16
N ILE A 254 -3.22 -1.14 8.82
CA ILE A 254 -4.62 -0.73 8.74
C ILE A 254 -5.00 -0.57 7.26
N ILE A 255 -6.18 -1.07 6.90
CA ILE A 255 -6.82 -0.80 5.62
C ILE A 255 -7.87 0.27 5.84
N SER A 256 -7.85 1.33 5.03
CA SER A 256 -8.63 2.55 5.24
C SER A 256 -9.49 2.90 4.03
N ASN A 257 -10.61 3.59 4.29
CA ASN A 257 -11.45 4.22 3.26
C ASN A 257 -10.93 5.61 2.84
N GLY A 258 -9.79 6.05 3.41
CA GLY A 258 -9.15 7.30 3.04
C GLY A 258 -9.99 8.53 3.39
N VAL A 259 -10.31 9.34 2.38
CA VAL A 259 -11.06 10.60 2.53
C VAL A 259 -12.44 10.39 3.15
N GLU A 260 -13.10 9.26 2.87
CA GLU A 260 -14.45 8.99 3.36
C GLU A 260 -14.54 8.89 4.88
N GLY A 261 -13.44 8.51 5.54
CA GLY A 261 -13.34 8.47 7.00
C GLY A 261 -13.24 9.82 7.70
N ASN A 262 -13.14 10.93 6.96
CA ASN A 262 -13.04 12.27 7.55
C ASN A 262 -14.38 12.77 8.08
N GLY A 263 -14.33 13.58 9.15
CA GLY A 263 -15.50 14.25 9.71
C GLY A 263 -16.34 13.43 10.69
N VAL A 264 -15.90 12.21 11.03
CA VAL A 264 -16.57 11.40 12.06
C VAL A 264 -16.34 12.04 13.43
N SER A 265 -17.43 12.30 14.17
CA SER A 265 -17.39 12.96 15.48
C SER A 265 -18.12 12.21 16.59
N ASN A 266 -18.90 11.19 16.24
CA ASN A 266 -19.65 10.38 17.21
C ASN A 266 -19.04 9.00 17.29
N PHE A 267 -18.55 8.63 18.47
CA PHE A 267 -17.86 7.36 18.68
C PHE A 267 -18.53 6.54 19.77
N SER A 268 -18.61 5.23 19.55
CA SER A 268 -19.04 4.23 20.51
C SER A 268 -17.90 3.25 20.78
N MET A 269 -17.56 3.05 22.06
CA MET A 269 -16.49 2.14 22.45
C MET A 269 -16.83 0.69 22.10
N SER A 270 -15.90 0.02 21.44
CA SER A 270 -15.99 -1.37 21.02
C SER A 270 -14.68 -2.13 21.27
N GLY A 271 -13.67 -1.45 21.84
CA GLY A 271 -12.35 -1.98 22.08
C GLY A 271 -12.28 -3.11 23.10
N SER A 272 -11.24 -3.91 23.01
CA SER A 272 -10.94 -4.97 23.94
C SER A 272 -9.96 -4.50 25.01
N PHE A 273 -10.33 -4.62 26.25
CA PHE A 273 -9.52 -4.21 27.41
C PHE A 273 -9.17 -5.40 28.27
N LEU A 274 -7.90 -5.54 28.59
CA LEU A 274 -7.39 -6.63 29.41
C LEU A 274 -6.61 -6.06 30.60
N THR A 275 -6.97 -6.47 31.80
CA THR A 275 -6.22 -6.11 33.02
C THR A 275 -4.97 -6.97 33.18
N SER A 276 -4.04 -6.57 34.04
CA SER A 276 -2.83 -7.38 34.34
C SER A 276 -3.11 -8.73 34.95
N GLU A 277 -4.32 -8.98 35.46
CA GLU A 277 -4.81 -10.28 35.92
C GLU A 277 -5.60 -11.05 34.85
N ASN A 278 -5.55 -10.60 33.56
CA ASN A 278 -6.27 -11.16 32.42
C ASN A 278 -7.81 -11.08 32.53
N ASN A 279 -8.34 -10.14 33.31
CA ASN A 279 -9.77 -9.88 33.35
C ASN A 279 -10.19 -8.94 32.21
N ASN A 280 -11.24 -9.30 31.47
CA ASN A 280 -11.82 -8.46 30.45
C ASN A 280 -12.73 -7.39 31.04
N ILE A 281 -12.65 -6.17 30.52
CA ILE A 281 -13.54 -5.06 30.89
C ILE A 281 -14.57 -4.85 29.77
N ASN A 282 -15.84 -4.73 30.16
CA ASN A 282 -16.91 -4.49 29.19
C ASN A 282 -16.83 -3.06 28.64
N PRO A 283 -16.67 -2.87 27.34
CA PRO A 283 -16.55 -1.55 26.72
C PRO A 283 -17.84 -0.71 26.77
N SER A 284 -18.99 -1.33 26.93
CA SER A 284 -20.32 -0.62 26.91
C SER A 284 -20.50 0.43 28.00
N ASN A 285 -19.72 0.36 29.07
CA ASN A 285 -19.78 1.30 30.20
C ASN A 285 -18.78 2.46 30.09
N ILE A 286 -18.00 2.51 29.01
CA ILE A 286 -16.96 3.50 28.82
C ILE A 286 -17.54 4.66 27.97
N THR A 287 -17.52 5.87 28.57
CA THR A 287 -17.92 7.09 27.85
C THR A 287 -16.70 7.71 27.19
N ILE A 288 -16.79 7.95 25.89
CA ILE A 288 -15.76 8.62 25.09
C ILE A 288 -15.97 10.11 25.14
N THR A 289 -14.90 10.86 25.40
CA THR A 289 -14.81 12.31 25.17
C THR A 289 -14.08 12.53 23.86
N LEU A 290 -14.73 13.24 22.92
CA LEU A 290 -14.12 13.62 21.66
C LEU A 290 -13.22 14.82 21.88
N ASN A 291 -11.93 14.68 21.54
CA ASN A 291 -10.97 15.78 21.56
C ASN A 291 -10.84 16.38 20.15
N GLN A 292 -10.82 15.51 19.11
CA GLN A 292 -10.72 15.94 17.72
C GLN A 292 -11.46 14.96 16.81
N ALA A 293 -12.34 15.49 15.96
CA ALA A 293 -13.02 14.71 14.93
C ALA A 293 -12.02 14.15 13.92
N SER A 294 -12.38 13.08 13.24
CA SER A 294 -11.51 12.43 12.26
C SER A 294 -11.15 13.35 11.09
N GLN A 295 -9.89 13.41 10.76
CA GLN A 295 -9.35 14.25 9.69
C GLN A 295 -8.06 13.64 9.10
N ASN A 296 -7.54 14.28 8.03
CA ASN A 296 -6.29 13.91 7.35
C ASN A 296 -6.32 12.55 6.64
N GLY A 297 -7.50 11.94 6.48
CA GLY A 297 -7.66 10.82 5.56
C GLY A 297 -7.50 11.29 4.11
N SER A 298 -6.75 10.55 3.31
CA SER A 298 -6.50 10.89 1.91
C SER A 298 -6.45 9.65 1.03
N GLU A 299 -6.78 9.86 -0.25
CA GLU A 299 -6.57 8.85 -1.28
C GLU A 299 -5.08 8.65 -1.58
N ILE A 300 -4.78 7.57 -2.29
CA ILE A 300 -3.45 7.33 -2.83
C ILE A 300 -3.01 8.50 -3.71
N GLU A 301 -1.74 8.82 -3.70
CA GLU A 301 -1.20 9.92 -4.49
C GLU A 301 -1.49 9.74 -5.97
N SER A 302 -1.99 10.80 -6.62
CA SER A 302 -2.35 10.75 -8.04
C SER A 302 -1.11 10.69 -8.93
N ILE A 303 -1.25 10.08 -10.12
CA ILE A 303 -0.19 10.03 -11.14
C ILE A 303 0.34 11.43 -11.45
N ASP A 304 -0.54 12.41 -11.56
CA ASP A 304 -0.14 13.79 -11.87
C ASP A 304 0.68 14.40 -10.74
N SER A 305 0.34 14.13 -9.47
CA SER A 305 1.16 14.57 -8.33
C SER A 305 2.56 13.97 -8.37
N VAL A 306 2.67 12.67 -8.62
CA VAL A 306 3.96 11.95 -8.71
C VAL A 306 4.86 12.51 -9.82
N ARG A 307 4.28 13.00 -10.93
CA ARG A 307 5.06 13.59 -12.04
C ARG A 307 5.65 14.96 -11.70
N TYR A 308 5.03 15.73 -10.81
CA TYR A 308 5.46 17.10 -10.48
C TYR A 308 6.47 17.17 -9.34
N TYR A 309 6.76 16.06 -8.72
CA TYR A 309 7.73 15.99 -7.62
C TYR A 309 9.16 15.81 -8.17
#